data_236c12ac584ac7a14594e3cf10050b17
#
_entry.id   236c12ac584ac7a14594e3cf10050b17
#
_cell.length_a   1.000
_cell.length_b   1.000
_cell.length_c   1.000
_cell.angle_alpha   90.00
_cell.angle_beta   90.00
_cell.angle_gamma   90.00
#
_symmetry.space_group_name_H-M   'P 1'
#
loop_
_entity.id
_entity.type
_entity.pdbx_description
1 polymer ?
#
loop_
_entity_poly.entity_id
_entity_poly.type
_entity_poly.pdbx_seq_one_letter_code
_entity_poly.pdbx_strand_id
1 'polypeptide(L)'
;MEKTVQLYEGKAKKVYATDDENLVIVSYKDDATAFDGLKKGTILGKGVVNNRMSNYLMQLLEKNGVPTHFVEELNDRETVVKKVSIVPLEVIIRNISAGSFAKRFGVEEGIVFAEPTIEFSYKNDELHDPLMNAYHAVALGVATWEEIDRIKAMAFKINETLKAYFLERNVKLVDFKLEFGRTPDGAIVLADEISPDTCRFWDAKTNEKLDKDRFRRDLGNVEGAYSEMMRRVFGE
;
A
#
# COMPACT_ATOMS: atom_id res chain seq x y z
N MET A 1 -19.70 16.27 -0.67
CA MET A 1 -19.88 15.06 -1.51
C MET A 1 -20.50 13.98 -0.64
N GLU A 2 -21.57 13.33 -1.11
CA GLU A 2 -22.31 12.33 -0.33
C GLU A 2 -22.09 10.92 -0.90
N LYS A 3 -22.06 9.94 0.00
CA LYS A 3 -22.06 8.53 -0.39
C LYS A 3 -23.44 8.15 -0.94
N THR A 4 -23.44 7.40 -2.04
CA THR A 4 -24.66 6.83 -2.60
C THR A 4 -24.66 5.30 -2.42
N VAL A 5 -24.37 4.53 -3.45
CA VAL A 5 -24.41 3.07 -3.42
C VAL A 5 -23.04 2.50 -3.05
N GLN A 6 -23.00 1.47 -2.19
CA GLN A 6 -21.79 0.71 -1.95
C GLN A 6 -21.44 -0.11 -3.21
N LEU A 7 -20.29 0.16 -3.80
CA LEU A 7 -19.79 -0.51 -5.01
C LEU A 7 -19.02 -1.79 -4.68
N TYR A 8 -18.24 -1.76 -3.58
CA TYR A 8 -17.33 -2.83 -3.23
C TYR A 8 -17.07 -2.87 -1.73
N GLU A 9 -16.83 -4.04 -1.18
CA GLU A 9 -16.30 -4.23 0.16
C GLU A 9 -15.15 -5.24 0.13
N GLY A 10 -13.97 -4.77 0.50
CA GLY A 10 -12.78 -5.59 0.68
C GLY A 10 -12.47 -5.90 2.13
N LYS A 11 -11.30 -6.49 2.34
CA LYS A 11 -10.78 -6.89 3.66
C LYS A 11 -10.62 -5.69 4.62
N ALA A 12 -10.17 -4.54 4.11
CA ALA A 12 -9.84 -3.37 4.92
C ALA A 12 -10.68 -2.11 4.60
N LYS A 13 -11.44 -2.10 3.52
CA LYS A 13 -12.11 -0.92 2.98
C LYS A 13 -13.47 -1.24 2.38
N LYS A 14 -14.33 -0.21 2.38
CA LYS A 14 -15.56 -0.14 1.57
C LYS A 14 -15.42 0.99 0.57
N VAL A 15 -15.95 0.82 -0.62
CA VAL A 15 -15.95 1.84 -1.68
C VAL A 15 -17.39 2.18 -2.02
N TYR A 16 -17.69 3.46 -2.05
CA TYR A 16 -19.02 4.01 -2.35
C TYR A 16 -18.98 4.89 -3.58
N ALA A 17 -20.00 4.81 -4.41
CA ALA A 17 -20.26 5.80 -5.45
C ALA A 17 -20.61 7.14 -4.82
N THR A 18 -20.45 8.20 -5.62
CA THR A 18 -20.84 9.57 -5.27
C THR A 18 -21.80 10.13 -6.29
N ASP A 19 -22.16 11.38 -6.15
CA ASP A 19 -22.89 12.20 -7.14
C ASP A 19 -22.04 12.56 -8.37
N ASP A 20 -20.71 12.38 -8.32
CA ASP A 20 -19.81 12.49 -9.46
C ASP A 20 -19.35 11.09 -9.91
N GLU A 21 -19.63 10.71 -11.17
CA GLU A 21 -19.31 9.40 -11.72
C GLU A 21 -17.79 9.09 -11.79
N ASN A 22 -16.94 10.12 -11.72
CA ASN A 22 -15.48 10.02 -11.77
C ASN A 22 -14.84 9.91 -10.38
N LEU A 23 -15.63 10.03 -9.32
CA LEU A 23 -15.17 10.02 -7.94
C LEU A 23 -15.86 8.93 -7.12
N VAL A 24 -15.10 8.38 -6.17
CA VAL A 24 -15.63 7.43 -5.19
C VAL A 24 -15.16 7.82 -3.80
N ILE A 25 -15.89 7.37 -2.78
CA ILE A 25 -15.48 7.50 -1.37
C ILE A 25 -14.98 6.15 -0.88
N VAL A 26 -13.76 6.14 -0.37
CA VAL A 26 -13.17 4.98 0.32
C VAL A 26 -13.35 5.17 1.81
N SER A 27 -13.92 4.17 2.49
CA SER A 27 -14.12 4.13 3.95
C SER A 27 -13.30 3.01 4.55
N TYR A 28 -12.39 3.33 5.46
CA TYR A 28 -11.43 2.40 6.04
C TYR A 28 -11.99 1.70 7.28
N LYS A 29 -11.76 0.38 7.36
CA LYS A 29 -12.22 -0.52 8.42
C LYS A 29 -11.07 -0.84 9.40
N ASP A 30 -11.44 -1.26 10.60
CA ASP A 30 -10.50 -1.79 11.59
C ASP A 30 -10.26 -3.31 11.43
N ASP A 31 -10.98 -3.96 10.51
CA ASP A 31 -10.79 -5.37 10.20
C ASP A 31 -9.37 -5.64 9.69
N ALA A 32 -8.74 -6.66 10.23
CA ALA A 32 -7.42 -7.13 9.84
C ALA A 32 -7.46 -8.58 9.42
N THR A 33 -6.83 -8.89 8.30
CA THR A 33 -6.64 -10.25 7.81
C THR A 33 -5.18 -10.50 7.47
N ALA A 34 -4.73 -11.74 7.65
CA ALA A 34 -3.41 -12.18 7.24
C ALA A 34 -3.50 -13.59 6.66
N PHE A 35 -2.47 -14.00 5.87
CA PHE A 35 -2.37 -15.33 5.28
C PHE A 35 -3.64 -15.72 4.50
N ASP A 36 -4.00 -14.91 3.49
CA ASP A 36 -5.17 -15.10 2.63
C ASP A 36 -6.50 -15.26 3.41
N GLY A 37 -6.61 -14.52 4.52
CA GLY A 37 -7.82 -14.55 5.36
C GLY A 37 -7.89 -15.70 6.36
N LEU A 38 -6.87 -16.54 6.46
CA LEU A 38 -6.78 -17.59 7.49
C LEU A 38 -6.71 -17.01 8.90
N LYS A 39 -6.06 -15.85 9.06
CA LYS A 39 -6.05 -15.12 10.31
C LYS A 39 -6.91 -13.87 10.18
N LYS A 40 -7.89 -13.73 11.07
CA LYS A 40 -8.81 -12.60 11.13
C LYS A 40 -8.80 -11.99 12.52
N GLY A 41 -9.00 -10.68 12.60
CA GLY A 41 -9.10 -9.94 13.84
C GLY A 41 -9.47 -8.48 13.59
N THR A 42 -9.45 -7.70 14.66
CA THR A 42 -9.67 -6.26 14.63
C THR A 42 -8.48 -5.58 15.27
N ILE A 43 -7.99 -4.52 14.65
CA ILE A 43 -6.96 -3.63 15.19
C ILE A 43 -7.63 -2.28 15.38
N LEU A 44 -7.91 -1.93 16.63
CA LEU A 44 -8.64 -0.69 16.94
C LEU A 44 -7.88 0.54 16.45
N GLY A 45 -8.59 1.41 15.72
CA GLY A 45 -8.02 2.63 15.16
C GLY A 45 -7.21 2.44 13.87
N LYS A 46 -7.02 1.20 13.39
CA LYS A 46 -6.30 0.92 12.16
C LYS A 46 -6.84 1.70 10.96
N GLY A 47 -8.17 1.77 10.82
CA GLY A 47 -8.80 2.49 9.72
C GLY A 47 -8.47 3.98 9.73
N VAL A 48 -8.39 4.60 10.89
CA VAL A 48 -7.97 6.01 11.04
C VAL A 48 -6.51 6.17 10.60
N VAL A 49 -5.62 5.32 11.12
CA VAL A 49 -4.20 5.37 10.76
C VAL A 49 -3.99 5.19 9.26
N ASN A 50 -4.61 4.18 8.69
CA ASN A 50 -4.45 3.86 7.27
C ASN A 50 -4.98 5.01 6.38
N ASN A 51 -6.15 5.57 6.71
CA ASN A 51 -6.73 6.67 5.95
C ASN A 51 -5.83 7.92 6.00
N ARG A 52 -5.56 8.43 7.18
CA ARG A 52 -4.82 9.69 7.35
C ARG A 52 -3.39 9.58 6.82
N MET A 53 -2.72 8.47 7.13
CA MET A 53 -1.34 8.24 6.66
C MET A 53 -1.27 8.13 5.15
N SER A 54 -2.19 7.37 4.50
CA SER A 54 -2.24 7.26 3.04
C SER A 54 -2.48 8.62 2.39
N ASN A 55 -3.44 9.39 2.89
CA ASN A 55 -3.76 10.72 2.37
C ASN A 55 -2.55 11.67 2.42
N TYR A 56 -1.88 11.69 3.56
CA TYR A 56 -0.69 12.52 3.74
C TYR A 56 0.45 12.11 2.79
N LEU A 57 0.74 10.80 2.71
CA LEU A 57 1.81 10.29 1.87
C LEU A 57 1.50 10.43 0.38
N MET A 58 0.25 10.28 -0.05
CA MET A 58 -0.14 10.55 -1.43
C MET A 58 0.06 12.02 -1.81
N GLN A 59 -0.32 12.96 -0.94
CA GLN A 59 -0.06 14.38 -1.16
C GLN A 59 1.45 14.71 -1.20
N LEU A 60 2.25 14.06 -0.35
CA LEU A 60 3.71 14.16 -0.41
C LEU A 60 4.25 13.68 -1.76
N LEU A 61 3.74 12.57 -2.26
CA LEU A 61 4.13 11.99 -3.55
C LEU A 61 3.72 12.88 -4.71
N GLU A 62 2.53 13.47 -4.68
CA GLU A 62 2.07 14.42 -5.71
C GLU A 62 2.99 15.65 -5.80
N LYS A 63 3.40 16.20 -4.65
CA LYS A 63 4.38 17.30 -4.60
C LYS A 63 5.75 16.90 -5.21
N ASN A 64 6.05 15.59 -5.23
CA ASN A 64 7.24 15.03 -5.85
C ASN A 64 7.00 14.52 -7.28
N GLY A 65 5.85 14.85 -7.88
CA GLY A 65 5.52 14.54 -9.29
C GLY A 65 5.10 13.10 -9.55
N VAL A 66 4.56 12.39 -8.54
CA VAL A 66 3.91 11.09 -8.69
C VAL A 66 2.40 11.31 -8.67
N PRO A 67 1.67 11.10 -9.77
CA PRO A 67 0.22 11.25 -9.78
C PRO A 67 -0.45 10.17 -8.94
N THR A 68 -1.45 10.57 -8.14
CA THR A 68 -2.22 9.65 -7.29
C THR A 68 -3.73 9.76 -7.56
N HIS A 69 -4.49 8.84 -6.99
CA HIS A 69 -5.94 8.89 -7.03
C HIS A 69 -6.54 9.81 -5.93
N PHE A 70 -5.74 10.30 -5.00
CA PHE A 70 -6.21 11.16 -3.90
C PHE A 70 -6.89 12.42 -4.43
N VAL A 71 -7.99 12.83 -3.78
CA VAL A 71 -8.69 14.09 -4.06
C VAL A 71 -8.85 14.89 -2.77
N GLU A 72 -9.54 14.34 -1.75
CA GLU A 72 -9.86 15.07 -0.53
C GLU A 72 -10.09 14.11 0.64
N GLU A 73 -9.57 14.43 1.82
CA GLU A 73 -9.90 13.75 3.08
C GLU A 73 -11.22 14.32 3.63
N LEU A 74 -12.25 13.49 3.76
CA LEU A 74 -13.55 13.91 4.30
C LEU A 74 -13.58 13.89 5.82
N ASN A 75 -12.98 12.88 6.41
CA ASN A 75 -12.87 12.69 7.86
C ASN A 75 -11.78 11.66 8.17
N ASP A 76 -11.58 11.32 9.43
CA ASP A 76 -10.53 10.41 9.88
C ASP A 76 -10.53 9.03 9.20
N ARG A 77 -11.66 8.60 8.61
CA ARG A 77 -11.81 7.26 8.01
C ARG A 77 -12.18 7.27 6.55
N GLU A 78 -12.45 8.43 5.97
CA GLU A 78 -13.03 8.51 4.64
C GLU A 78 -12.33 9.52 3.77
N THR A 79 -12.09 9.12 2.55
CA THR A 79 -11.39 9.90 1.53
C THR A 79 -12.11 9.81 0.20
N VAL A 80 -12.25 10.96 -0.47
CA VAL A 80 -12.63 11.02 -1.87
C VAL A 80 -11.41 10.72 -2.72
N VAL A 81 -11.55 9.79 -3.65
CA VAL A 81 -10.50 9.45 -4.61
C VAL A 81 -11.06 9.40 -6.02
N LYS A 82 -10.20 9.58 -7.00
CA LYS A 82 -10.53 9.35 -8.40
C LYS A 82 -10.97 7.91 -8.59
N LYS A 83 -12.08 7.70 -9.29
CA LYS A 83 -12.50 6.38 -9.73
C LYS A 83 -11.53 5.88 -10.81
N VAL A 84 -10.89 4.76 -10.55
CA VAL A 84 -9.93 4.16 -11.45
C VAL A 84 -10.25 2.69 -11.71
N SER A 85 -9.84 2.19 -12.86
CA SER A 85 -9.79 0.75 -13.12
C SER A 85 -8.44 0.23 -12.63
N ILE A 86 -8.44 -0.57 -11.57
CA ILE A 86 -7.20 -1.11 -11.01
C ILE A 86 -6.49 -1.98 -12.06
N VAL A 87 -5.20 -1.72 -12.27
CA VAL A 87 -4.33 -2.63 -12.99
C VAL A 87 -4.19 -3.87 -12.10
N PRO A 88 -4.55 -5.08 -12.55
CA PRO A 88 -4.60 -6.25 -11.66
C PRO A 88 -3.20 -6.79 -11.34
N LEU A 89 -2.34 -5.91 -10.85
CA LEU A 89 -0.98 -6.17 -10.39
C LEU A 89 -0.76 -5.59 -8.99
N GLU A 90 -0.26 -6.40 -8.08
CA GLU A 90 0.45 -5.91 -6.92
C GLU A 90 1.90 -5.65 -7.28
N VAL A 91 2.40 -4.47 -6.99
CA VAL A 91 3.78 -4.05 -7.28
C VAL A 91 4.52 -3.92 -5.96
N ILE A 92 5.54 -4.74 -5.76
CA ILE A 92 6.23 -4.83 -4.48
C ILE A 92 7.67 -4.36 -4.65
N ILE A 93 8.05 -3.32 -3.92
CA ILE A 93 9.43 -2.84 -3.84
C ILE A 93 10.03 -3.30 -2.52
N ARG A 94 11.27 -3.81 -2.56
CA ARG A 94 11.98 -4.24 -1.35
C ARG A 94 13.37 -3.61 -1.28
N ASN A 95 13.65 -3.00 -0.15
CA ASN A 95 14.95 -2.42 0.21
C ASN A 95 15.74 -3.35 1.15
N ILE A 96 15.04 -4.18 1.92
CA ILE A 96 15.60 -5.07 2.95
C ILE A 96 14.87 -6.42 2.86
N SER A 97 15.60 -7.52 3.03
CA SER A 97 14.99 -8.86 3.03
C SER A 97 14.04 -9.03 4.21
N ALA A 98 12.80 -9.43 3.93
CA ALA A 98 11.79 -9.72 4.96
C ALA A 98 10.66 -10.60 4.40
N GLY A 99 9.89 -11.20 5.30
CA GLY A 99 8.64 -11.87 5.01
C GLY A 99 8.75 -12.94 3.93
N SER A 100 7.87 -12.85 2.91
CA SER A 100 7.81 -13.85 1.83
C SER A 100 9.08 -13.92 0.98
N PHE A 101 9.82 -12.81 0.83
CA PHE A 101 11.10 -12.80 0.13
C PHE A 101 12.14 -13.66 0.86
N ALA A 102 12.36 -13.39 2.14
CA ALA A 102 13.32 -14.13 2.96
C ALA A 102 12.99 -15.63 2.97
N LYS A 103 11.71 -15.97 3.16
CA LYS A 103 11.24 -17.36 3.14
C LYS A 103 11.45 -18.04 1.78
N ARG A 104 11.12 -17.37 0.68
CA ARG A 104 11.17 -17.92 -0.67
C ARG A 104 12.59 -18.18 -1.15
N PHE A 105 13.53 -17.31 -0.80
CA PHE A 105 14.93 -17.43 -1.22
C PHE A 105 15.83 -18.07 -0.15
N GLY A 106 15.28 -18.43 1.00
CA GLY A 106 16.06 -19.08 2.09
C GLY A 106 17.14 -18.18 2.67
N VAL A 107 16.90 -16.86 2.71
CA VAL A 107 17.85 -15.88 3.26
C VAL A 107 17.33 -15.31 4.58
N GLU A 108 18.24 -14.79 5.39
CA GLU A 108 17.87 -14.12 6.65
C GLU A 108 17.09 -12.83 6.41
N GLU A 109 16.22 -12.46 7.35
CA GLU A 109 15.61 -11.12 7.39
C GLU A 109 16.65 -10.08 7.81
N GLY A 110 16.56 -8.88 7.21
CA GLY A 110 17.41 -7.74 7.58
C GLY A 110 18.60 -7.49 6.66
N ILE A 111 18.80 -8.29 5.61
CA ILE A 111 19.81 -8.01 4.59
C ILE A 111 19.40 -6.77 3.81
N VAL A 112 20.20 -5.71 3.89
CA VAL A 112 20.00 -4.48 3.11
C VAL A 112 20.49 -4.72 1.69
N PHE A 113 19.62 -4.50 0.71
CA PHE A 113 19.98 -4.65 -0.69
C PHE A 113 20.81 -3.46 -1.18
N ALA A 114 21.81 -3.73 -2.03
CA ALA A 114 22.58 -2.68 -2.69
C ALA A 114 21.68 -1.80 -3.58
N GLU A 115 20.74 -2.45 -4.26
CA GLU A 115 19.68 -1.80 -5.05
C GLU A 115 18.32 -2.41 -4.69
N PRO A 116 17.24 -1.61 -4.69
CA PRO A 116 15.91 -2.12 -4.42
C PRO A 116 15.47 -3.12 -5.48
N THR A 117 14.74 -4.15 -5.07
CA THR A 117 14.11 -5.09 -6.01
C THR A 117 12.68 -4.68 -6.32
N ILE A 118 12.17 -5.11 -7.48
CA ILE A 118 10.77 -4.99 -7.85
C ILE A 118 10.19 -6.37 -8.17
N GLU A 119 9.04 -6.67 -7.62
CA GLU A 119 8.27 -7.88 -7.89
C GLU A 119 6.86 -7.52 -8.34
N PHE A 120 6.23 -8.38 -9.15
CA PHE A 120 4.83 -8.31 -9.50
C PHE A 120 4.11 -9.55 -8.99
N SER A 121 2.88 -9.37 -8.49
CA SER A 121 1.93 -10.46 -8.29
C SER A 121 0.67 -10.19 -9.08
N TYR A 122 0.08 -11.23 -9.64
CA TYR A 122 -1.23 -11.13 -10.28
C TYR A 122 -2.30 -11.00 -9.20
N LYS A 123 -2.99 -9.85 -9.17
CA LYS A 123 -4.05 -9.58 -8.19
C LYS A 123 -5.28 -10.44 -8.52
N ASN A 124 -5.33 -11.60 -7.92
CA ASN A 124 -6.40 -12.57 -8.09
C ASN A 124 -6.52 -13.43 -6.82
N ASP A 125 -7.50 -13.12 -5.98
CA ASP A 125 -7.73 -13.80 -4.69
C ASP A 125 -7.93 -15.33 -4.86
N GLU A 126 -8.57 -15.78 -5.95
CA GLU A 126 -8.80 -17.21 -6.21
C GLU A 126 -7.50 -17.98 -6.50
N LEU A 127 -6.51 -17.29 -7.06
CA LEU A 127 -5.19 -17.84 -7.35
C LEU A 127 -4.15 -17.51 -6.27
N HIS A 128 -4.54 -16.90 -5.15
CA HIS A 128 -3.66 -16.50 -4.05
C HIS A 128 -2.54 -15.53 -4.49
N ASP A 129 -2.85 -14.57 -5.36
CA ASP A 129 -1.97 -13.52 -5.86
C ASP A 129 -0.58 -14.03 -6.30
N PRO A 130 -0.50 -14.94 -7.29
CA PRO A 130 0.74 -15.59 -7.66
C PRO A 130 1.76 -14.59 -8.21
N LEU A 131 3.04 -14.81 -7.87
CA LEU A 131 4.12 -14.03 -8.45
C LEU A 131 4.16 -14.18 -9.97
N MET A 132 4.39 -13.07 -10.65
CA MET A 132 4.59 -13.03 -12.09
C MET A 132 5.69 -12.04 -12.47
N ASN A 133 6.23 -12.17 -13.65
CA ASN A 133 7.12 -11.17 -14.22
C ASN A 133 6.39 -10.31 -15.26
N ALA A 134 7.06 -9.28 -15.77
CA ALA A 134 6.50 -8.36 -16.75
C ALA A 134 6.03 -9.06 -18.05
N TYR A 135 6.76 -10.08 -18.50
CA TYR A 135 6.39 -10.85 -19.69
C TYR A 135 5.09 -11.62 -19.49
N HIS A 136 4.89 -12.19 -18.30
CA HIS A 136 3.63 -12.86 -17.97
C HIS A 136 2.47 -11.86 -17.96
N ALA A 137 2.66 -10.67 -17.36
CA ALA A 137 1.63 -9.63 -17.30
C ALA A 137 1.19 -9.19 -18.70
N VAL A 138 2.14 -8.98 -19.60
CA VAL A 138 1.83 -8.59 -20.99
C VAL A 138 1.20 -9.75 -21.78
N ALA A 139 1.73 -10.97 -21.66
CA ALA A 139 1.19 -12.13 -22.35
C ALA A 139 -0.26 -12.47 -21.97
N LEU A 140 -0.63 -12.21 -20.72
CA LEU A 140 -1.99 -12.39 -20.18
C LEU A 140 -2.91 -11.18 -20.41
N GLY A 141 -2.40 -10.10 -21.03
CA GLY A 141 -3.18 -8.88 -21.26
C GLY A 141 -3.51 -8.11 -19.99
N VAL A 142 -2.80 -8.35 -18.89
CA VAL A 142 -2.98 -7.68 -17.59
C VAL A 142 -2.54 -6.23 -17.69
N ALA A 143 -1.41 -5.99 -18.37
CA ALA A 143 -0.86 -4.67 -18.64
C ALA A 143 -0.08 -4.66 -19.95
N THR A 144 0.08 -3.49 -20.56
CA THR A 144 0.96 -3.29 -21.72
C THR A 144 2.41 -3.05 -21.26
N TRP A 145 3.38 -3.16 -22.19
CA TRP A 145 4.77 -2.80 -21.90
C TRP A 145 4.93 -1.35 -21.46
N GLU A 146 4.20 -0.45 -22.08
CA GLU A 146 4.22 0.98 -21.75
C GLU A 146 3.71 1.21 -20.31
N GLU A 147 2.63 0.54 -19.93
CA GLU A 147 2.10 0.60 -18.56
C GLU A 147 3.09 0.00 -17.55
N ILE A 148 3.71 -1.14 -17.86
CA ILE A 148 4.72 -1.78 -17.01
C ILE A 148 5.91 -0.84 -16.78
N ASP A 149 6.42 -0.22 -17.85
CA ASP A 149 7.58 0.68 -17.72
C ASP A 149 7.23 1.93 -16.93
N ARG A 150 6.02 2.49 -17.13
CA ARG A 150 5.53 3.61 -16.35
C ARG A 150 5.33 3.25 -14.88
N ILE A 151 4.73 2.10 -14.59
CA ILE A 151 4.54 1.59 -13.21
C ILE A 151 5.89 1.40 -12.52
N LYS A 152 6.87 0.79 -13.18
CA LYS A 152 8.22 0.60 -12.64
C LYS A 152 8.88 1.94 -12.30
N ALA A 153 8.86 2.89 -13.24
CA ALA A 153 9.43 4.22 -13.03
C ALA A 153 8.78 4.95 -11.84
N MET A 154 7.45 4.89 -11.74
CA MET A 154 6.72 5.46 -10.60
C MET A 154 7.06 4.74 -9.30
N ALA A 155 7.09 3.40 -9.28
CA ALA A 155 7.36 2.62 -8.08
C ALA A 155 8.74 2.90 -7.50
N PHE A 156 9.79 3.01 -8.33
CA PHE A 156 11.11 3.39 -7.86
C PHE A 156 11.17 4.84 -7.37
N LYS A 157 10.51 5.78 -8.05
CA LYS A 157 10.42 7.17 -7.58
C LYS A 157 9.69 7.29 -6.24
N ILE A 158 8.61 6.53 -6.06
CA ILE A 158 7.89 6.40 -4.78
C ILE A 158 8.86 5.87 -3.71
N ASN A 159 9.62 4.82 -4.01
CA ASN A 159 10.58 4.25 -3.08
C ASN A 159 11.63 5.27 -2.63
N GLU A 160 12.25 6.00 -3.55
CA GLU A 160 13.25 7.04 -3.22
C GLU A 160 12.66 8.09 -2.28
N THR A 161 11.48 8.62 -2.63
CA THR A 161 10.79 9.65 -1.85
C THR A 161 10.43 9.14 -0.44
N LEU A 162 9.78 7.99 -0.35
CA LEU A 162 9.31 7.46 0.93
C LEU A 162 10.47 6.96 1.81
N LYS A 163 11.48 6.33 1.22
CA LYS A 163 12.66 5.86 1.96
C LYS A 163 13.39 7.02 2.64
N ALA A 164 13.60 8.13 1.93
CA ALA A 164 14.20 9.34 2.50
C ALA A 164 13.31 9.93 3.60
N TYR A 165 12.02 10.10 3.31
CA TYR A 165 11.04 10.65 4.26
C TYR A 165 10.98 9.88 5.57
N PHE A 166 10.92 8.55 5.52
CA PHE A 166 10.84 7.70 6.71
C PHE A 166 12.16 7.63 7.48
N LEU A 167 13.30 7.66 6.78
CA LEU A 167 14.62 7.61 7.43
C LEU A 167 14.85 8.85 8.31
N GLU A 168 14.42 10.04 7.88
CA GLU A 168 14.45 11.27 8.69
C GLU A 168 13.61 11.15 9.98
N ARG A 169 12.66 10.22 10.01
CA ARG A 169 11.77 9.93 11.14
C ARG A 169 12.16 8.69 11.93
N ASN A 170 13.42 8.25 11.77
CA ASN A 170 13.98 7.06 12.41
C ASN A 170 13.18 5.77 12.07
N VAL A 171 12.66 5.66 10.85
CA VAL A 171 11.96 4.50 10.32
C VAL A 171 12.68 3.98 9.09
N LYS A 172 12.94 2.67 9.04
CA LYS A 172 13.36 1.97 7.83
C LYS A 172 12.13 1.53 7.04
N LEU A 173 12.04 1.96 5.79
CA LEU A 173 11.10 1.38 4.83
C LEU A 173 11.71 0.10 4.28
N VAL A 174 11.25 -1.03 4.79
CA VAL A 174 11.79 -2.37 4.47
C VAL A 174 11.33 -2.83 3.11
N ASP A 175 10.04 -2.93 2.95
CA ASP A 175 9.35 -3.22 1.69
C ASP A 175 7.93 -2.65 1.71
N PHE A 176 7.31 -2.58 0.57
CA PHE A 176 5.92 -2.14 0.47
C PHE A 176 5.27 -2.62 -0.82
N LYS A 177 3.95 -2.78 -0.76
CA LYS A 177 3.07 -3.09 -1.87
C LYS A 177 2.39 -1.83 -2.38
N LEU A 178 2.35 -1.64 -3.70
CA LEU A 178 1.61 -0.60 -4.39
C LEU A 178 0.59 -1.22 -5.34
N GLU A 179 -0.51 -0.53 -5.55
CA GLU A 179 -1.45 -0.80 -6.62
C GLU A 179 -1.61 0.46 -7.49
N PHE A 180 -1.78 0.26 -8.76
CA PHE A 180 -1.97 1.35 -9.73
C PHE A 180 -3.32 1.22 -10.42
N GLY A 181 -3.88 2.36 -10.82
CA GLY A 181 -5.14 2.39 -11.53
C GLY A 181 -5.06 3.19 -12.81
N ARG A 182 -5.92 2.83 -13.77
CA ARG A 182 -6.15 3.59 -15.00
C ARG A 182 -7.29 4.56 -14.75
N THR A 183 -7.04 5.83 -14.98
CA THR A 183 -8.09 6.86 -15.03
C THR A 183 -8.91 6.73 -16.32
N PRO A 184 -10.09 7.37 -16.44
CA PRO A 184 -10.91 7.28 -17.64
C PRO A 184 -10.21 7.77 -18.93
N ASP A 185 -9.25 8.68 -18.81
CA ASP A 185 -8.41 9.16 -19.92
C ASP A 185 -7.18 8.28 -20.20
N GLY A 186 -7.04 7.15 -19.50
CA GLY A 186 -5.98 6.17 -19.69
C GLY A 186 -4.66 6.47 -18.96
N ALA A 187 -4.61 7.52 -18.16
CA ALA A 187 -3.40 7.78 -17.36
C ALA A 187 -3.26 6.76 -16.22
N ILE A 188 -2.02 6.37 -15.92
CA ILE A 188 -1.68 5.53 -14.77
C ILE A 188 -1.43 6.42 -13.56
N VAL A 189 -2.11 6.12 -12.45
CA VAL A 189 -1.95 6.81 -11.17
C VAL A 189 -1.73 5.80 -10.04
N LEU A 190 -1.05 6.21 -8.98
CA LEU A 190 -0.97 5.44 -7.75
C LEU A 190 -2.36 5.40 -7.11
N ALA A 191 -2.79 4.21 -6.72
CA ALA A 191 -4.07 3.94 -6.07
C ALA A 191 -3.87 3.17 -4.76
N ASP A 192 -4.92 2.57 -4.23
CA ASP A 192 -4.99 1.81 -2.99
C ASP A 192 -4.56 2.63 -1.77
N GLU A 193 -3.55 2.22 -1.03
CA GLU A 193 -3.07 2.88 0.20
C GLU A 193 -1.56 2.74 0.38
N ILE A 194 -1.00 3.65 1.17
CA ILE A 194 0.34 3.54 1.75
C ILE A 194 0.18 3.62 3.26
N SER A 195 0.34 2.48 3.94
CA SER A 195 0.00 2.35 5.35
C SER A 195 0.78 1.22 6.02
N PRO A 196 0.68 1.05 7.35
CA PRO A 196 1.26 -0.12 8.02
C PRO A 196 0.66 -1.47 7.56
N ASP A 197 -0.43 -1.48 6.81
CA ASP A 197 -1.00 -2.69 6.22
C ASP A 197 -0.26 -3.12 4.95
N THR A 198 0.22 -2.17 4.17
CA THR A 198 0.88 -2.41 2.87
C THR A 198 2.39 -2.23 2.90
N CYS A 199 2.93 -1.64 3.97
CA CYS A 199 4.36 -1.39 4.16
C CYS A 199 4.89 -2.16 5.36
N ARG A 200 6.17 -2.58 5.30
CA ARG A 200 6.94 -2.96 6.48
C ARG A 200 7.79 -1.79 6.93
N PHE A 201 7.54 -1.36 8.15
CA PHE A 201 8.25 -0.29 8.82
C PHE A 201 9.00 -0.84 10.03
N TRP A 202 10.31 -0.65 10.06
CA TRP A 202 11.10 -1.01 11.23
C TRP A 202 11.71 0.25 11.85
N ASP A 203 11.73 0.28 13.19
CA ASP A 203 12.50 1.31 13.89
C ASP A 203 13.97 1.27 13.43
N ALA A 204 14.53 2.44 13.09
CA ALA A 204 15.86 2.49 12.46
C ALA A 204 16.99 2.04 13.38
N LYS A 205 16.80 2.12 14.71
CA LYS A 205 17.82 1.77 15.73
C LYS A 205 17.63 0.36 16.25
N THR A 206 16.38 -0.02 16.57
CA THR A 206 16.08 -1.29 17.27
C THR A 206 15.64 -2.40 16.33
N ASN A 207 15.24 -2.08 15.08
CA ASN A 207 14.55 -2.98 14.14
C ASN A 207 13.21 -3.50 14.66
N GLU A 208 12.62 -2.86 15.66
CA GLU A 208 11.26 -3.18 16.09
C GLU A 208 10.27 -2.97 14.94
N LYS A 209 9.32 -3.91 14.80
CA LYS A 209 8.28 -3.85 13.77
C LYS A 209 7.22 -2.83 14.17
N LEU A 210 6.94 -1.89 13.26
CA LEU A 210 5.96 -0.80 13.45
C LEU A 210 4.78 -0.93 12.47
N ASP A 211 4.48 -2.13 12.04
CA ASP A 211 3.54 -2.46 10.98
C ASP A 211 2.72 -3.73 11.28
N LYS A 212 1.94 -4.17 10.31
CA LYS A 212 1.05 -5.33 10.39
C LYS A 212 1.77 -6.66 10.69
N ASP A 213 3.09 -6.74 10.56
CA ASP A 213 3.81 -7.94 10.95
C ASP A 213 3.67 -8.26 12.44
N ARG A 214 3.39 -7.27 13.29
CA ARG A 214 3.02 -7.53 14.69
C ARG A 214 1.76 -8.36 14.82
N PHE A 215 0.75 -8.09 13.98
CA PHE A 215 -0.47 -8.90 13.91
C PHE A 215 -0.22 -10.25 13.25
N ARG A 216 0.52 -10.28 12.13
CA ARG A 216 0.83 -11.53 11.40
C ARG A 216 1.57 -12.54 12.25
N ARG A 217 2.50 -12.06 13.10
CA ARG A 217 3.48 -12.87 13.84
C ARG A 217 3.21 -12.96 15.35
N ASP A 218 2.05 -12.47 15.81
CA ASP A 218 1.64 -12.45 17.22
C ASP A 218 2.65 -11.77 18.17
N LEU A 219 3.25 -10.66 17.73
CA LEU A 219 4.26 -9.93 18.50
C LEU A 219 3.68 -9.04 19.59
N GLY A 220 2.35 -8.90 19.67
CA GLY A 220 1.66 -8.04 20.61
C GLY A 220 1.79 -6.54 20.29
N ASN A 221 1.12 -5.69 21.06
CA ASN A 221 1.13 -4.23 20.94
C ASN A 221 0.95 -3.72 19.49
N VAL A 222 -0.04 -4.27 18.77
CA VAL A 222 -0.29 -3.92 17.37
C VAL A 222 -0.78 -2.48 17.25
N GLU A 223 -1.76 -2.10 18.06
CA GLU A 223 -2.32 -0.74 18.09
C GLU A 223 -1.25 0.30 18.46
N GLY A 224 -0.36 -0.04 19.39
CA GLY A 224 0.75 0.83 19.79
C GLY A 224 1.72 1.09 18.62
N ALA A 225 1.99 0.09 17.79
CA ALA A 225 2.83 0.25 16.61
C ALA A 225 2.18 1.17 15.55
N TYR A 226 0.87 1.03 15.31
CA TYR A 226 0.13 1.90 14.41
C TYR A 226 0.09 3.36 14.91
N SER A 227 -0.14 3.54 16.20
CA SER A 227 -0.12 4.86 16.85
C SER A 227 1.28 5.49 16.77
N GLU A 228 2.34 4.72 16.99
CA GLU A 228 3.72 5.20 16.85
C GLU A 228 4.04 5.62 15.41
N MET A 229 3.54 4.90 14.41
CA MET A 229 3.70 5.33 13.03
C MET A 229 2.98 6.65 12.73
N MET A 230 1.77 6.83 13.27
CA MET A 230 1.05 8.11 13.18
C MET A 230 1.88 9.26 13.77
N ARG A 231 2.39 9.05 15.00
CA ARG A 231 3.23 10.03 15.67
C ARG A 231 4.46 10.40 14.85
N ARG A 232 5.14 9.43 14.25
CA ARG A 232 6.33 9.67 13.43
C ARG A 232 6.02 10.35 12.10
N VAL A 233 4.90 10.01 11.48
CA VAL A 233 4.51 10.62 10.19
C VAL A 233 4.08 12.06 10.38
N PHE A 234 3.30 12.37 11.42
CA PHE A 234 2.77 13.71 11.64
C PHE A 234 3.63 14.59 12.55
N GLY A 235 4.60 14.03 13.26
CA GLY A 235 5.51 14.77 14.14
C GLY A 235 4.86 15.15 15.47
N GLU A 236 3.85 14.38 15.93
CA GLU A 236 3.10 14.58 17.18
C GLU A 236 3.77 13.86 18.36
#